data_fa9e773c09ba1c14e6a98d592285aaf3
#
_entry.id   fa9e773c09ba1c14e6a98d592285aaf3
#
_cell.length_a   1.000
_cell.length_b   1.000
_cell.length_c   1.000
_cell.angle_alpha   90.00
_cell.angle_beta   90.00
_cell.angle_gamma   90.00
#
_symmetry.space_group_name_H-M   'P 1'
#
loop_
_entity.id
_entity.type
_entity.pdbx_description
1 polymer ?
#
loop_
_entity_poly.entity_id
_entity_poly.type
_entity_poly.pdbx_seq_one_letter_code
_entity_poly.pdbx_strand_id
1 'polypeptide(L)'
;VDLDRLLSLHGGVSSRPVLLAAGATARGLTAAVADGRLVRGRSGRYASPNLPPEALTAFRLGGRLAATDAARSHGLWVLRSPRLHVHVGPNAGRLTVPRGVRLHWDPAWPDDEPLRVSVPHALLQLGRTLGDEDLLVALESALEKRLLGPDDLAELRAACPQRLQALLAFARDDSGSGVETLARWRLHSIGVECSTQVRIPGVGRVDLLIGSSLIVELDGRSTHDFENDRRRDLFATVDGCVTLRFSATQVLTQWTEVERAILVAIDRGLHRL
;
A
#
# COMPACT_ATOMS: atom_id res chain seq x y z
N VAL A 1 7.97 -37.75 5.25
CA VAL A 1 8.11 -36.34 5.70
C VAL A 1 6.89 -35.57 5.22
N ASP A 2 6.27 -34.86 6.14
CA ASP A 2 5.15 -33.96 5.83
C ASP A 2 5.71 -32.66 5.22
N LEU A 3 5.67 -32.58 3.89
CA LEU A 3 6.21 -31.46 3.12
C LEU A 3 5.36 -30.17 3.31
N ASP A 4 4.04 -30.31 3.49
CA ASP A 4 3.14 -29.17 3.66
C ASP A 4 3.40 -28.47 5.00
N ARG A 5 3.58 -29.25 6.07
CA ARG A 5 3.96 -28.74 7.38
C ARG A 5 5.33 -28.07 7.34
N LEU A 6 6.31 -28.67 6.66
CA LEU A 6 7.64 -28.10 6.52
C LEU A 6 7.61 -26.75 5.77
N LEU A 7 6.89 -26.68 4.66
CA LEU A 7 6.74 -25.43 3.91
C LEU A 7 6.02 -24.36 4.73
N SER A 8 4.96 -24.74 5.47
CA SER A 8 4.23 -23.80 6.34
C SER A 8 5.13 -23.15 7.39
N LEU A 9 6.04 -23.93 8.00
CA LEU A 9 7.03 -23.39 8.95
C LEU A 9 8.03 -22.40 8.34
N HIS A 10 8.19 -22.43 7.01
CA HIS A 10 9.10 -21.56 6.26
C HIS A 10 8.37 -20.56 5.38
N GLY A 11 7.14 -20.15 5.73
CA GLY A 11 6.37 -19.17 4.97
C GLY A 11 5.95 -19.66 3.57
N GLY A 12 5.77 -20.96 3.40
CA GLY A 12 5.30 -21.57 2.15
C GLY A 12 6.39 -21.88 1.12
N VAL A 13 7.67 -21.58 1.39
CA VAL A 13 8.79 -21.84 0.48
C VAL A 13 9.99 -22.44 1.22
N SER A 14 10.76 -23.29 0.53
CA SER A 14 12.00 -23.85 1.09
C SER A 14 13.01 -24.15 -0.01
N SER A 15 14.26 -24.34 0.37
CA SER A 15 15.32 -24.77 -0.53
C SER A 15 15.45 -26.30 -0.52
N ARG A 16 15.99 -26.85 -1.62
CA ARG A 16 16.26 -28.29 -1.69
C ARG A 16 17.13 -28.82 -0.54
N PRO A 17 18.24 -28.16 -0.16
CA PRO A 17 19.06 -28.61 0.97
C PRO A 17 18.26 -28.72 2.28
N VAL A 18 17.43 -27.71 2.60
CA VAL A 18 16.61 -27.71 3.82
C VAL A 18 15.61 -28.86 3.81
N LEU A 19 14.92 -29.10 2.69
CA LEU A 19 13.97 -30.21 2.57
C LEU A 19 14.65 -31.56 2.69
N LEU A 20 15.85 -31.72 2.11
CA LEU A 20 16.62 -32.97 2.24
C LEU A 20 17.10 -33.19 3.67
N ALA A 21 17.59 -32.16 4.35
CA ALA A 21 17.99 -32.22 5.75
C ALA A 21 16.84 -32.60 6.69
N ALA A 22 15.61 -32.20 6.33
CA ALA A 22 14.38 -32.57 7.04
C ALA A 22 13.87 -33.99 6.70
N GLY A 23 14.63 -34.76 5.91
CA GLY A 23 14.34 -36.17 5.60
C GLY A 23 13.55 -36.41 4.31
N ALA A 24 13.34 -35.38 3.47
CA ALA A 24 12.82 -35.60 2.13
C ALA A 24 13.89 -36.27 1.25
N THR A 25 13.46 -37.05 0.25
CA THR A 25 14.38 -37.66 -0.72
C THR A 25 14.28 -36.90 -2.06
N ALA A 26 15.36 -36.93 -2.85
CA ALA A 26 15.36 -36.33 -4.19
C ALA A 26 14.25 -36.90 -5.09
N ARG A 27 14.00 -38.21 -5.02
CA ARG A 27 12.90 -38.88 -5.74
C ARG A 27 11.54 -38.42 -5.22
N GLY A 28 11.37 -38.27 -3.88
CA GLY A 28 10.13 -37.79 -3.26
C GLY A 28 9.80 -36.36 -3.66
N LEU A 29 10.80 -35.46 -3.74
CA LEU A 29 10.59 -34.09 -4.22
C LEU A 29 10.17 -34.06 -5.70
N THR A 30 10.79 -34.92 -6.55
CA THR A 30 10.41 -35.00 -7.97
C THR A 30 8.99 -35.52 -8.12
N ALA A 31 8.59 -36.55 -7.38
CA ALA A 31 7.22 -37.07 -7.36
C ALA A 31 6.22 -36.01 -6.87
N ALA A 32 6.52 -35.30 -5.78
CA ALA A 32 5.66 -34.27 -5.24
C ALA A 32 5.43 -33.11 -6.22
N VAL A 33 6.41 -32.77 -7.06
CA VAL A 33 6.23 -31.80 -8.15
C VAL A 33 5.37 -32.37 -9.26
N ALA A 34 5.57 -33.61 -9.67
CA ALA A 34 4.77 -34.27 -10.70
C ALA A 34 3.30 -34.42 -10.29
N ASP A 35 3.04 -34.69 -9.01
CA ASP A 35 1.70 -34.80 -8.42
C ASP A 35 1.05 -33.45 -8.11
N GLY A 36 1.73 -32.32 -8.38
CA GLY A 36 1.22 -30.97 -8.09
C GLY A 36 1.23 -30.58 -6.61
N ARG A 37 1.78 -31.41 -5.72
CA ARG A 37 1.92 -31.11 -4.28
C ARG A 37 3.01 -30.09 -3.96
N LEU A 38 3.94 -29.87 -4.88
CA LEU A 38 4.98 -28.85 -4.81
C LEU A 38 5.09 -28.10 -6.13
N VAL A 39 5.40 -26.82 -6.06
CA VAL A 39 5.83 -26.01 -7.19
C VAL A 39 7.36 -25.89 -7.14
N ARG A 40 8.03 -26.30 -8.22
CA ARG A 40 9.47 -26.11 -8.35
C ARG A 40 9.77 -24.73 -8.94
N GLY A 41 10.55 -23.95 -8.22
CA GLY A 41 11.10 -22.67 -8.68
C GLY A 41 12.51 -22.78 -9.22
N ARG A 42 13.12 -21.65 -9.48
CA ARG A 42 14.52 -21.54 -9.92
C ARG A 42 15.47 -21.89 -8.76
N SER A 43 16.72 -22.22 -9.11
CA SER A 43 17.81 -22.43 -8.14
C SER A 43 17.50 -23.48 -7.04
N GLY A 44 16.73 -24.52 -7.37
CA GLY A 44 16.44 -25.60 -6.43
C GLY A 44 15.53 -25.20 -5.26
N ARG A 45 14.68 -24.20 -5.44
CA ARG A 45 13.65 -23.80 -4.46
C ARG A 45 12.33 -24.49 -4.76
N TYR A 46 11.54 -24.70 -3.72
CA TYR A 46 10.22 -25.33 -3.78
C TYR A 46 9.22 -24.48 -2.99
N ALA A 47 7.98 -24.46 -3.46
CA ALA A 47 6.89 -23.72 -2.84
C ALA A 47 5.64 -24.59 -2.70
N SER A 48 4.77 -24.20 -1.77
CA SER A 48 3.41 -24.73 -1.69
C SER A 48 2.59 -24.28 -2.90
N PRO A 49 1.80 -25.17 -3.53
CA PRO A 49 0.88 -24.77 -4.59
C PRO A 49 -0.27 -23.88 -4.10
N ASN A 50 -0.50 -23.85 -2.79
CA ASN A 50 -1.58 -23.08 -2.15
C ASN A 50 -1.22 -21.60 -1.91
N LEU A 51 -0.03 -21.14 -2.31
CA LEU A 51 0.32 -19.72 -2.26
C LEU A 51 -0.54 -18.90 -3.22
N PRO A 52 -0.75 -17.60 -2.92
CA PRO A 52 -1.44 -16.70 -3.83
C PRO A 52 -0.84 -16.74 -5.25
N PRO A 53 -1.65 -16.66 -6.31
CA PRO A 53 -1.19 -16.75 -7.71
C PRO A 53 -0.07 -15.77 -8.06
N GLU A 54 -0.12 -14.56 -7.50
CA GLU A 54 0.89 -13.51 -7.66
C GLU A 54 2.23 -13.93 -7.05
N ALA A 55 2.20 -14.50 -5.85
CA ALA A 55 3.39 -14.99 -5.16
C ALA A 55 3.99 -16.20 -5.89
N LEU A 56 3.16 -17.10 -6.42
CA LEU A 56 3.62 -18.23 -7.25
C LEU A 56 4.26 -17.74 -8.56
N THR A 57 3.72 -16.71 -9.18
CA THR A 57 4.30 -16.11 -10.39
C THR A 57 5.66 -15.50 -10.09
N ALA A 58 5.77 -14.72 -9.00
CA ALA A 58 7.05 -14.17 -8.55
C ALA A 58 8.06 -15.26 -8.22
N PHE A 59 7.64 -16.30 -7.51
CA PHE A 59 8.47 -17.45 -7.15
C PHE A 59 9.01 -18.22 -8.37
N ARG A 60 8.16 -18.47 -9.39
CA ARG A 60 8.59 -19.13 -10.64
C ARG A 60 9.64 -18.33 -11.41
N LEU A 61 9.59 -17.01 -11.33
CA LEU A 61 10.61 -16.12 -11.87
C LEU A 61 11.92 -16.14 -11.07
N GLY A 62 11.91 -16.79 -9.89
CA GLY A 62 13.04 -16.78 -8.97
C GLY A 62 13.12 -15.52 -8.11
N GLY A 63 12.04 -14.74 -8.09
CA GLY A 63 11.87 -13.50 -7.37
C GLY A 63 10.91 -13.59 -6.19
N ARG A 64 10.42 -12.41 -5.80
CA ARG A 64 9.44 -12.17 -4.72
C ARG A 64 8.54 -11.00 -5.10
N LEU A 65 7.40 -10.84 -4.43
CA LEU A 65 6.53 -9.69 -4.63
C LEU A 65 7.29 -8.38 -4.34
N ALA A 66 6.99 -7.33 -5.10
CA ALA A 66 7.67 -6.04 -5.07
C ALA A 66 6.67 -4.88 -5.10
N ALA A 67 7.13 -3.69 -4.78
CA ALA A 67 6.38 -2.43 -4.90
C ALA A 67 4.92 -2.57 -4.41
N THR A 68 3.93 -2.28 -5.29
CA THR A 68 2.49 -2.34 -4.97
C THR A 68 2.05 -3.71 -4.44
N ASP A 69 2.56 -4.81 -5.02
CA ASP A 69 2.11 -6.15 -4.64
C ASP A 69 2.73 -6.59 -3.31
N ALA A 70 3.97 -6.22 -3.02
CA ALA A 70 4.57 -6.40 -1.70
C ALA A 70 3.85 -5.52 -0.66
N ALA A 71 3.63 -4.25 -0.93
CA ALA A 71 2.90 -3.34 -0.04
C ALA A 71 1.50 -3.88 0.28
N ARG A 72 0.74 -4.33 -0.73
CA ARG A 72 -0.57 -4.97 -0.55
C ARG A 72 -0.48 -6.23 0.31
N SER A 73 0.53 -7.06 0.10
CA SER A 73 0.72 -8.30 0.88
C SER A 73 1.09 -8.04 2.35
N HIS A 74 1.64 -6.87 2.66
CA HIS A 74 1.84 -6.36 4.03
C HIS A 74 0.58 -5.71 4.62
N GLY A 75 -0.53 -5.67 3.86
CA GLY A 75 -1.79 -5.06 4.29
C GLY A 75 -1.80 -3.54 4.20
N LEU A 76 -0.88 -2.94 3.45
CA LEU A 76 -0.86 -1.50 3.23
C LEU A 76 -1.94 -1.07 2.24
N TRP A 77 -2.42 0.16 2.40
CA TRP A 77 -3.19 0.84 1.38
C TRP A 77 -2.31 1.09 0.16
N VAL A 78 -2.82 0.77 -1.01
CA VAL A 78 -2.11 0.98 -2.28
C VAL A 78 -3.09 1.37 -3.37
N LEU A 79 -2.66 2.20 -4.28
CA LEU A 79 -3.41 2.52 -5.50
C LEU A 79 -3.40 1.31 -6.45
N ARG A 80 -4.29 1.32 -7.47
CA ARG A 80 -4.34 0.23 -8.45
C ARG A 80 -3.08 0.19 -9.29
N SER A 81 -2.50 -1.00 -9.41
CA SER A 81 -1.48 -1.29 -10.41
C SER A 81 -2.03 -2.29 -11.44
N PRO A 82 -1.91 -2.01 -12.76
CA PRO A 82 -2.32 -2.94 -13.80
C PRO A 82 -1.32 -4.08 -14.04
N ARG A 83 -0.17 -4.05 -13.34
CA ARG A 83 0.93 -5.01 -13.50
C ARG A 83 1.28 -5.64 -12.16
N LEU A 84 1.68 -6.91 -12.22
CA LEU A 84 2.29 -7.59 -11.09
C LEU A 84 3.76 -7.14 -10.97
N HIS A 85 4.14 -6.65 -9.82
CA HIS A 85 5.50 -6.20 -9.52
C HIS A 85 6.30 -7.32 -8.86
N VAL A 86 7.43 -7.68 -9.46
CA VAL A 86 8.30 -8.75 -8.99
C VAL A 86 9.73 -8.26 -8.85
N HIS A 87 10.28 -8.40 -7.64
CA HIS A 87 11.70 -8.17 -7.38
C HIS A 87 12.51 -9.42 -7.75
N VAL A 88 13.58 -9.22 -8.47
CA VAL A 88 14.58 -10.25 -8.78
C VAL A 88 15.97 -9.73 -8.45
N GLY A 89 16.87 -10.63 -8.08
CA GLY A 89 18.25 -10.23 -7.78
C GLY A 89 18.95 -9.58 -9.00
N PRO A 90 19.95 -8.73 -8.76
CA PRO A 90 20.61 -7.94 -9.83
C PRO A 90 21.23 -8.82 -10.92
N ASN A 91 21.61 -10.05 -10.60
CA ASN A 91 22.19 -11.02 -11.54
C ASN A 91 21.17 -12.01 -12.14
N ALA A 92 19.86 -11.79 -11.92
CA ALA A 92 18.84 -12.66 -12.48
C ALA A 92 18.80 -12.51 -14.01
N GLY A 93 19.18 -13.56 -14.71
CA GLY A 93 19.21 -13.60 -16.16
C GLY A 93 18.30 -14.68 -16.75
N ARG A 94 18.09 -14.66 -18.08
CA ARG A 94 17.32 -15.65 -18.84
C ARG A 94 15.91 -15.86 -18.26
N LEU A 95 15.20 -14.72 -17.99
CA LEU A 95 13.86 -14.74 -17.48
C LEU A 95 12.86 -14.68 -18.65
N THR A 96 11.95 -15.63 -18.71
CA THR A 96 10.76 -15.51 -19.55
C THR A 96 9.70 -14.80 -18.74
N VAL A 97 9.54 -13.48 -18.97
CA VAL A 97 8.64 -12.63 -18.20
C VAL A 97 7.24 -12.70 -18.77
N PRO A 98 6.22 -13.12 -18.02
CA PRO A 98 4.84 -13.13 -18.50
C PRO A 98 4.34 -11.72 -18.81
N ARG A 99 3.35 -11.62 -19.73
CA ARG A 99 2.67 -10.34 -19.98
C ARG A 99 2.02 -9.84 -18.69
N GLY A 100 2.11 -8.53 -18.45
CA GLY A 100 1.54 -7.92 -17.24
C GLY A 100 2.45 -7.99 -15.99
N VAL A 101 3.67 -8.50 -16.11
CA VAL A 101 4.67 -8.46 -15.03
C VAL A 101 5.67 -7.34 -15.27
N ARG A 102 5.99 -6.59 -14.21
CA ARG A 102 7.08 -5.62 -14.14
C ARG A 102 8.16 -6.13 -13.19
N LEU A 103 9.38 -6.21 -13.67
CA LEU A 103 10.52 -6.63 -12.86
C LEU A 103 11.23 -5.41 -12.23
N HIS A 104 11.74 -5.63 -11.02
CA HIS A 104 12.61 -4.73 -10.28
C HIS A 104 13.94 -5.44 -10.04
N TRP A 105 15.05 -4.86 -10.50
CA TRP A 105 16.42 -5.37 -10.33
C TRP A 105 17.14 -4.49 -9.32
N ASP A 106 16.88 -4.73 -8.04
CA ASP A 106 17.51 -4.02 -6.95
C ASP A 106 18.37 -4.99 -6.12
N PRO A 107 19.37 -4.53 -5.38
CA PRO A 107 19.95 -5.32 -4.29
C PRO A 107 18.85 -5.70 -3.28
N ALA A 108 18.96 -6.89 -2.69
CA ALA A 108 18.06 -7.30 -1.61
C ALA A 108 18.31 -6.43 -0.37
N TRP A 109 17.25 -6.14 0.37
CA TRP A 109 17.33 -5.52 1.68
C TRP A 109 17.40 -6.57 2.79
N PRO A 110 17.99 -6.22 3.96
CA PRO A 110 18.22 -7.20 5.04
C PRO A 110 16.96 -7.96 5.45
N ASP A 111 15.83 -7.27 5.57
CA ASP A 111 14.56 -7.82 6.07
C ASP A 111 13.61 -8.32 4.98
N ASP A 112 14.14 -8.49 3.75
CA ASP A 112 13.35 -9.06 2.66
C ASP A 112 12.98 -10.52 2.94
N GLU A 113 11.69 -10.83 2.89
CA GLU A 113 11.14 -12.16 3.07
C GLU A 113 11.30 -13.04 1.82
N PRO A 114 11.16 -14.36 1.94
CA PRO A 114 11.28 -15.26 0.79
C PRO A 114 10.29 -15.00 -0.35
N LEU A 115 9.09 -14.47 -0.06
CA LEU A 115 8.01 -14.28 -1.02
C LEU A 115 7.68 -12.82 -1.32
N ARG A 116 8.17 -11.88 -0.52
CA ARG A 116 7.95 -10.44 -0.71
C ARG A 116 9.15 -9.64 -0.20
N VAL A 117 9.34 -8.45 -0.73
CA VAL A 117 10.30 -7.50 -0.18
C VAL A 117 9.75 -6.89 1.12
N SER A 118 10.64 -6.38 1.97
CA SER A 118 10.28 -5.69 3.22
C SER A 118 9.45 -4.42 2.94
N VAL A 119 8.80 -3.87 3.98
CA VAL A 119 8.00 -2.65 3.84
C VAL A 119 8.85 -1.47 3.36
N PRO A 120 10.03 -1.17 3.96
CA PRO A 120 10.88 -0.07 3.47
C PRO A 120 11.31 -0.26 2.01
N HIS A 121 11.68 -1.49 1.63
CA HIS A 121 12.06 -1.80 0.26
C HIS A 121 10.89 -1.62 -0.73
N ALA A 122 9.69 -2.08 -0.38
CA ALA A 122 8.49 -1.87 -1.20
C ALA A 122 8.20 -0.38 -1.43
N LEU A 123 8.28 0.44 -0.38
CA LEU A 123 8.09 1.89 -0.44
C LEU A 123 9.13 2.57 -1.33
N LEU A 124 10.41 2.18 -1.20
CA LEU A 124 11.47 2.68 -2.07
C LEU A 124 11.20 2.37 -3.54
N GLN A 125 10.76 1.15 -3.84
CA GLN A 125 10.40 0.73 -5.20
C GLN A 125 9.18 1.50 -5.73
N LEU A 126 8.15 1.75 -4.89
CA LEU A 126 6.99 2.58 -5.24
C LEU A 126 7.44 3.98 -5.67
N GLY A 127 8.19 4.68 -4.82
CA GLY A 127 8.65 6.03 -5.10
C GLY A 127 9.59 6.15 -6.31
N ARG A 128 10.37 5.10 -6.61
CA ARG A 128 11.25 5.09 -7.79
C ARG A 128 10.54 4.81 -9.10
N THR A 129 9.41 4.09 -9.08
CA THR A 129 8.88 3.47 -10.29
C THR A 129 7.44 3.82 -10.63
N LEU A 130 6.63 4.29 -9.67
CA LEU A 130 5.22 4.64 -9.89
C LEU A 130 5.02 6.14 -9.75
N GLY A 131 4.89 6.66 -8.56
CA GLY A 131 4.68 8.09 -8.38
C GLY A 131 4.58 8.51 -6.93
N ASP A 132 4.40 9.81 -6.71
CA ASP A 132 4.35 10.41 -5.39
C ASP A 132 3.08 9.98 -4.63
N GLU A 133 1.95 9.92 -5.32
CA GLU A 133 0.69 9.46 -4.74
C GLU A 133 0.78 8.00 -4.27
N ASP A 134 1.34 7.11 -5.11
CA ASP A 134 1.52 5.69 -4.76
C ASP A 134 2.42 5.51 -3.54
N LEU A 135 3.53 6.25 -3.48
CA LEU A 135 4.43 6.20 -2.34
C LEU A 135 3.75 6.75 -1.08
N LEU A 136 3.13 7.93 -1.15
CA LEU A 136 2.58 8.61 0.02
C LEU A 136 1.46 7.81 0.67
N VAL A 137 0.53 7.27 -0.14
CA VAL A 137 -0.59 6.46 0.34
C VAL A 137 -0.10 5.20 1.05
N ALA A 138 0.90 4.52 0.49
CA ALA A 138 1.47 3.33 1.12
C ALA A 138 2.31 3.66 2.36
N LEU A 139 3.06 4.77 2.35
CA LEU A 139 3.88 5.24 3.45
C LEU A 139 3.03 5.61 4.67
N GLU A 140 1.99 6.42 4.50
CA GLU A 140 1.10 6.80 5.61
C GLU A 140 0.36 5.58 6.17
N SER A 141 -0.07 4.65 5.30
CA SER A 141 -0.64 3.38 5.77
C SER A 141 0.36 2.54 6.58
N ALA A 142 1.65 2.57 6.23
CA ALA A 142 2.68 1.88 6.99
C ALA A 142 2.96 2.55 8.33
N LEU A 143 2.94 3.88 8.39
CA LEU A 143 3.09 4.67 9.63
C LEU A 143 1.91 4.44 10.58
N GLU A 144 0.68 4.56 10.08
CA GLU A 144 -0.56 4.30 10.84
C GLU A 144 -0.55 2.91 11.48
N LYS A 145 -0.15 1.89 10.70
CA LYS A 145 -0.07 0.49 11.15
C LYS A 145 1.19 0.18 11.98
N ARG A 146 2.08 1.16 12.18
CA ARG A 146 3.34 1.00 12.90
C ARG A 146 4.23 -0.11 12.34
N LEU A 147 4.26 -0.24 11.01
CA LEU A 147 5.09 -1.20 10.29
C LEU A 147 6.46 -0.62 9.90
N LEU A 148 6.75 0.62 10.29
CA LEU A 148 8.02 1.30 10.10
C LEU A 148 8.51 1.81 11.44
N GLY A 149 9.70 1.36 11.84
CA GLY A 149 10.43 1.91 12.97
C GLY A 149 11.24 3.15 12.59
N PRO A 150 11.85 3.84 13.59
CA PRO A 150 12.74 4.97 13.33
C PRO A 150 13.93 4.63 12.41
N ASP A 151 14.50 3.44 12.58
CA ASP A 151 15.63 2.96 11.77
C ASP A 151 15.22 2.70 10.33
N ASP A 152 14.04 2.07 10.10
CA ASP A 152 13.47 1.87 8.76
C ASP A 152 13.25 3.20 8.04
N LEU A 153 12.74 4.21 8.73
CA LEU A 153 12.52 5.54 8.18
C LEU A 153 13.83 6.26 7.86
N ALA A 154 14.85 6.09 8.70
CA ALA A 154 16.17 6.65 8.44
C ALA A 154 16.82 5.99 7.21
N GLU A 155 16.73 4.67 7.11
CA GLU A 155 17.23 3.91 5.97
C GLU A 155 16.48 4.26 4.68
N LEU A 156 15.14 4.34 4.74
CA LEU A 156 14.31 4.75 3.62
C LEU A 156 14.67 6.17 3.14
N ARG A 157 14.84 7.11 4.07
CA ARG A 157 15.28 8.48 3.74
C ARG A 157 16.64 8.49 3.06
N ALA A 158 17.62 7.76 3.58
CA ALA A 158 18.96 7.67 3.01
C ALA A 158 18.95 7.07 1.59
N ALA A 159 18.08 6.09 1.33
CA ALA A 159 18.01 5.40 0.05
C ALA A 159 17.11 6.13 -0.98
N CYS A 160 16.21 7.01 -0.53
CA CYS A 160 15.28 7.74 -1.41
C CYS A 160 15.98 8.83 -2.21
N PRO A 161 15.63 8.99 -3.51
CA PRO A 161 16.03 10.14 -4.31
C PRO A 161 15.64 11.47 -3.66
N GLN A 162 16.46 12.52 -3.88
CA GLN A 162 16.25 13.86 -3.30
C GLN A 162 14.82 14.40 -3.55
N ARG A 163 14.24 14.16 -4.72
CA ARG A 163 12.88 14.59 -5.06
C ARG A 163 11.80 14.05 -4.13
N LEU A 164 12.04 12.90 -3.47
CA LEU A 164 11.09 12.27 -2.57
C LEU A 164 11.25 12.70 -1.10
N GLN A 165 12.30 13.47 -0.77
CA GLN A 165 12.54 13.90 0.62
C GLN A 165 11.42 14.82 1.14
N ALA A 166 10.91 15.72 0.31
CA ALA A 166 9.77 16.56 0.66
C ALA A 166 8.51 15.73 0.94
N LEU A 167 8.27 14.69 0.15
CA LEU A 167 7.15 13.78 0.34
C LEU A 167 7.25 12.99 1.64
N LEU A 168 8.47 12.48 1.97
CA LEU A 168 8.71 11.80 3.23
C LEU A 168 8.54 12.72 4.45
N ALA A 169 8.81 14.02 4.30
CA ALA A 169 8.57 15.03 5.33
C ALA A 169 7.09 15.41 5.45
N PHE A 170 6.33 15.30 4.38
CA PHE A 170 4.88 15.59 4.34
C PHE A 170 4.04 14.47 4.94
N ALA A 171 4.55 13.23 4.93
CA ALA A 171 3.83 12.05 5.41
C ALA A 171 3.49 12.12 6.90
N ARG A 172 2.33 11.59 7.28
CA ARG A 172 1.76 11.57 8.63
C ARG A 172 1.29 10.17 9.02
N ASP A 173 1.06 9.96 10.29
CA ASP A 173 0.59 8.69 10.87
C ASP A 173 -0.88 8.73 11.33
N ASP A 174 -1.57 9.85 11.06
CA ASP A 174 -2.93 10.12 11.51
C ASP A 174 -4.01 10.02 10.41
N SER A 175 -3.65 9.64 9.20
CA SER A 175 -4.61 9.41 8.11
C SER A 175 -5.49 8.19 8.40
N GLY A 176 -6.80 8.36 8.39
CA GLY A 176 -7.76 7.26 8.59
C GLY A 176 -7.90 6.35 7.37
N SER A 177 -7.51 6.82 6.19
CA SER A 177 -7.57 6.04 4.94
C SER A 177 -6.63 6.59 3.87
N GLY A 178 -6.30 5.74 2.89
CA GLY A 178 -5.51 6.18 1.74
C GLY A 178 -6.25 7.18 0.83
N VAL A 179 -7.57 7.26 0.90
CA VAL A 179 -8.37 8.27 0.18
C VAL A 179 -8.17 9.66 0.81
N GLU A 180 -8.12 9.73 2.15
CA GLU A 180 -7.82 10.96 2.88
C GLU A 180 -6.40 11.45 2.57
N THR A 181 -5.41 10.55 2.62
CA THR A 181 -4.03 10.84 2.21
C THR A 181 -3.98 11.44 0.80
N LEU A 182 -4.66 10.81 -0.15
CA LEU A 182 -4.67 11.23 -1.55
C LEU A 182 -5.32 12.60 -1.73
N ALA A 183 -6.48 12.82 -1.12
CA ALA A 183 -7.18 14.11 -1.19
C ALA A 183 -6.33 15.25 -0.57
N ARG A 184 -5.73 15.01 0.61
CA ARG A 184 -4.85 15.96 1.28
C ARG A 184 -3.64 16.33 0.42
N TRP A 185 -2.99 15.34 -0.18
CA TRP A 185 -1.84 15.56 -1.06
C TRP A 185 -2.22 16.38 -2.30
N ARG A 186 -3.32 16.05 -2.95
CA ARG A 186 -3.80 16.76 -4.13
C ARG A 186 -4.18 18.19 -3.83
N LEU A 187 -4.85 18.45 -2.70
CA LEU A 187 -5.18 19.80 -2.24
C LEU A 187 -3.91 20.61 -1.93
N HIS A 188 -2.96 20.01 -1.20
CA HIS A 188 -1.67 20.65 -0.93
C HIS A 188 -0.92 21.00 -2.23
N SER A 189 -0.96 20.15 -3.24
CA SER A 189 -0.29 20.36 -4.54
C SER A 189 -0.82 21.56 -5.31
N ILE A 190 -2.04 22.03 -5.00
CA ILE A 190 -2.66 23.24 -5.58
C ILE A 190 -2.69 24.41 -4.58
N GLY A 191 -1.96 24.32 -3.47
CA GLY A 191 -1.85 25.37 -2.47
C GLY A 191 -3.03 25.48 -1.51
N VAL A 192 -3.88 24.46 -1.41
CA VAL A 192 -4.98 24.40 -0.43
C VAL A 192 -4.53 23.59 0.78
N GLU A 193 -4.32 24.31 1.90
CA GLU A 193 -3.96 23.68 3.17
C GLU A 193 -5.22 23.18 3.88
N CYS A 194 -5.15 21.98 4.47
CA CYS A 194 -6.21 21.40 5.26
C CYS A 194 -5.67 20.70 6.52
N SER A 195 -6.47 20.71 7.58
CA SER A 195 -6.23 19.93 8.79
C SER A 195 -6.97 18.60 8.69
N THR A 196 -6.33 17.51 9.17
CA THR A 196 -6.88 16.15 9.14
C THR A 196 -7.43 15.77 10.50
N GLN A 197 -8.46 14.91 10.52
CA GLN A 197 -8.97 14.25 11.72
C GLN A 197 -9.35 15.21 12.85
N VAL A 198 -9.84 16.41 12.47
CA VAL A 198 -10.20 17.47 13.42
C VAL A 198 -11.48 17.10 14.17
N ARG A 199 -11.50 17.37 15.50
CA ARG A 199 -12.71 17.23 16.32
C ARG A 199 -13.41 18.58 16.40
N ILE A 200 -14.63 18.65 15.88
CA ILE A 200 -15.49 19.84 15.95
C ILE A 200 -16.56 19.54 17.00
N PRO A 201 -16.77 20.43 18.04
CA PRO A 201 -17.82 20.25 19.01
C PRO A 201 -19.18 20.08 18.35
N GLY A 202 -19.99 19.14 18.79
CA GLY A 202 -21.32 18.84 18.22
C GLY A 202 -21.30 18.06 16.89
N VAL A 203 -20.27 18.20 16.04
CA VAL A 203 -20.13 17.49 14.76
C VAL A 203 -19.40 16.16 14.92
N GLY A 204 -18.34 16.15 15.73
CA GLY A 204 -17.48 14.99 15.92
C GLY A 204 -16.14 15.11 15.17
N ARG A 205 -15.58 13.98 14.79
CA ARG A 205 -14.33 13.90 14.03
C ARG A 205 -14.65 13.99 12.54
N VAL A 206 -13.96 14.89 11.85
CA VAL A 206 -14.09 15.13 10.40
C VAL A 206 -12.80 14.75 9.69
N ASP A 207 -12.89 14.28 8.44
CA ASP A 207 -11.73 13.81 7.70
C ASP A 207 -10.76 14.94 7.35
N LEU A 208 -11.27 16.00 6.72
CA LEU A 208 -10.49 17.19 6.38
C LEU A 208 -11.27 18.46 6.76
N LEU A 209 -10.57 19.46 7.28
CA LEU A 209 -11.07 20.80 7.52
C LEU A 209 -10.22 21.82 6.76
N ILE A 210 -10.84 22.61 5.89
CA ILE A 210 -10.20 23.70 5.14
C ILE A 210 -10.60 25.03 5.77
N GLY A 211 -9.59 25.82 6.17
CA GLY A 211 -9.81 27.03 6.95
C GLY A 211 -10.44 26.72 8.30
N SER A 212 -11.48 27.49 8.67
CA SER A 212 -12.18 27.33 9.97
C SER A 212 -13.54 26.63 9.86
N SER A 213 -14.12 26.49 8.66
CA SER A 213 -15.54 26.12 8.50
C SER A 213 -15.88 25.20 7.32
N LEU A 214 -14.97 24.92 6.39
CA LEU A 214 -15.26 24.03 5.27
C LEU A 214 -14.80 22.60 5.61
N ILE A 215 -15.76 21.75 5.89
CA ILE A 215 -15.57 20.31 6.18
C ILE A 215 -15.60 19.56 4.85
N VAL A 216 -14.65 18.63 4.67
CA VAL A 216 -14.66 17.67 3.57
C VAL A 216 -14.65 16.25 4.17
N GLU A 217 -15.73 15.53 3.95
CA GLU A 217 -15.90 14.13 4.34
C GLU A 217 -15.65 13.22 3.13
N LEU A 218 -14.89 12.16 3.33
CA LEU A 218 -14.46 11.25 2.28
C LEU A 218 -15.00 9.85 2.59
N ASP A 219 -16.23 9.59 2.15
CA ASP A 219 -16.94 8.37 2.48
C ASP A 219 -16.30 7.13 1.85
N GLY A 220 -15.70 6.30 2.68
CA GLY A 220 -15.47 4.89 2.40
C GLY A 220 -16.82 4.15 2.30
N ARG A 221 -16.81 2.92 1.78
CA ARG A 221 -18.00 2.04 1.73
C ARG A 221 -18.39 1.58 3.15
N SER A 222 -18.94 2.45 3.98
CA SER A 222 -19.43 2.04 5.31
C SER A 222 -20.93 2.31 5.47
N THR A 223 -21.56 1.43 6.19
CA THR A 223 -22.97 1.45 6.64
C THR A 223 -23.36 2.82 7.15
N HIS A 224 -24.26 3.47 6.41
CA HIS A 224 -24.82 4.75 6.79
C HIS A 224 -25.71 4.61 8.03
N ASP A 225 -25.31 5.25 9.11
CA ASP A 225 -26.20 5.57 10.22
C ASP A 225 -26.88 6.92 9.92
N PHE A 226 -27.95 6.89 9.16
CA PHE A 226 -28.66 8.07 8.65
C PHE A 226 -29.12 9.05 9.76
N GLU A 227 -29.37 8.59 10.97
CA GLU A 227 -29.78 9.47 12.07
C GLU A 227 -28.60 10.25 12.65
N ASN A 228 -27.45 9.61 12.84
CA ASN A 228 -26.24 10.26 13.30
C ASN A 228 -25.71 11.24 12.25
N ASP A 229 -25.78 10.90 10.96
CA ASP A 229 -25.36 11.79 9.88
C ASP A 229 -26.20 13.06 9.82
N ARG A 230 -27.54 12.96 9.91
CA ARG A 230 -28.43 14.12 9.98
C ARG A 230 -28.16 15.02 11.18
N ARG A 231 -27.89 14.43 12.34
CA ARG A 231 -27.57 15.17 13.55
C ARG A 231 -26.25 15.93 13.41
N ARG A 232 -25.22 15.32 12.85
CA ARG A 232 -23.94 15.94 12.56
C ARG A 232 -24.10 17.10 11.59
N ASP A 233 -24.88 16.95 10.53
CA ASP A 233 -25.16 18.00 9.54
C ASP A 233 -25.91 19.20 10.18
N LEU A 234 -26.85 18.94 11.08
CA LEU A 234 -27.56 20.00 11.78
C LEU A 234 -26.61 20.83 12.64
N PHE A 235 -25.74 20.19 13.43
CA PHE A 235 -24.77 20.88 14.27
C PHE A 235 -23.72 21.64 13.44
N ALA A 236 -23.20 21.05 12.36
CA ALA A 236 -22.31 21.73 11.44
C ALA A 236 -22.94 23.01 10.87
N THR A 237 -24.21 22.96 10.48
CA THR A 237 -24.94 24.12 9.95
C THR A 237 -25.17 25.19 11.01
N VAL A 238 -25.50 24.81 12.25
CA VAL A 238 -25.69 25.75 13.37
C VAL A 238 -24.40 26.50 13.71
N ASP A 239 -23.25 25.80 13.65
CA ASP A 239 -21.93 26.38 13.91
C ASP A 239 -21.33 27.10 12.67
N GLY A 240 -22.11 27.29 11.61
CA GLY A 240 -21.67 28.00 10.39
C GLY A 240 -20.74 27.17 9.50
N CYS A 241 -20.54 25.89 9.78
CA CYS A 241 -19.72 25.00 8.95
C CYS A 241 -20.50 24.52 7.72
N VAL A 242 -19.79 24.38 6.61
CA VAL A 242 -20.31 23.78 5.37
C VAL A 242 -19.61 22.44 5.16
N THR A 243 -20.39 21.40 4.89
CA THR A 243 -19.86 20.05 4.64
C THR A 243 -20.01 19.66 3.18
N LEU A 244 -18.89 19.31 2.54
CA LEU A 244 -18.85 18.63 1.24
C LEU A 244 -18.55 17.15 1.46
N ARG A 245 -19.33 16.27 0.82
CA ARG A 245 -19.12 14.82 0.89
C ARG A 245 -18.78 14.25 -0.46
N PHE A 246 -17.72 13.46 -0.51
CA PHE A 246 -17.27 12.78 -1.73
C PHE A 246 -17.03 11.30 -1.44
N SER A 247 -17.45 10.45 -2.36
CA SER A 247 -17.14 9.02 -2.28
C SER A 247 -15.67 8.75 -2.63
N ALA A 248 -15.14 7.63 -2.12
CA ALA A 248 -13.81 7.15 -2.51
C ALA A 248 -13.65 7.04 -4.04
N THR A 249 -14.71 6.64 -4.75
CA THR A 249 -14.70 6.55 -6.22
C THR A 249 -14.50 7.92 -6.86
N GLN A 250 -15.19 8.96 -6.38
CA GLN A 250 -15.00 10.31 -6.89
C GLN A 250 -13.56 10.81 -6.68
N VAL A 251 -13.00 10.62 -5.49
CA VAL A 251 -11.61 11.01 -5.21
C VAL A 251 -10.63 10.26 -6.11
N LEU A 252 -10.83 8.95 -6.31
CA LEU A 252 -9.91 8.12 -7.09
C LEU A 252 -10.03 8.32 -8.62
N THR A 253 -11.22 8.63 -9.14
CA THR A 253 -11.49 8.57 -10.59
C THR A 253 -12.05 9.86 -11.19
N GLN A 254 -12.52 10.78 -10.37
CA GLN A 254 -13.20 12.03 -10.78
C GLN A 254 -12.63 13.25 -10.03
N TRP A 255 -11.33 13.23 -9.74
CA TRP A 255 -10.69 14.27 -8.92
C TRP A 255 -10.97 15.71 -9.39
N THR A 256 -10.97 15.96 -10.69
CA THR A 256 -11.25 17.29 -11.26
C THR A 256 -12.59 17.86 -10.80
N GLU A 257 -13.61 17.02 -10.62
CA GLU A 257 -14.92 17.44 -10.12
C GLU A 257 -14.88 17.76 -8.63
N VAL A 258 -14.17 16.93 -7.85
CA VAL A 258 -13.95 17.13 -6.40
C VAL A 258 -13.19 18.43 -6.17
N GLU A 259 -12.06 18.62 -6.84
CA GLU A 259 -11.23 19.82 -6.77
C GLU A 259 -12.04 21.08 -7.11
N ARG A 260 -12.76 21.05 -8.22
CA ARG A 260 -13.62 22.17 -8.64
C ARG A 260 -14.66 22.54 -7.59
N ALA A 261 -15.33 21.55 -6.98
CA ALA A 261 -16.33 21.80 -5.95
C ALA A 261 -15.72 22.47 -4.72
N ILE A 262 -14.54 22.00 -4.28
CA ILE A 262 -13.81 22.57 -3.14
C ILE A 262 -13.35 23.99 -3.46
N LEU A 263 -12.76 24.25 -4.64
CA LEU A 263 -12.30 25.57 -5.03
C LEU A 263 -13.45 26.57 -5.15
N VAL A 264 -14.61 26.18 -5.67
CA VAL A 264 -15.81 27.03 -5.70
C VAL A 264 -16.30 27.37 -4.29
N ALA A 265 -16.24 26.41 -3.35
CA ALA A 265 -16.59 26.67 -1.95
C ALA A 265 -15.61 27.66 -1.29
N ILE A 266 -14.32 27.54 -1.58
CA ILE A 266 -13.27 28.46 -1.10
C ILE A 266 -13.48 29.85 -1.68
N ASP A 267 -13.73 30.00 -2.98
CA ASP A 267 -13.96 31.26 -3.67
C ASP A 267 -15.19 32.01 -3.11
N ARG A 268 -16.22 31.27 -2.72
CA ARG A 268 -17.40 31.78 -2.02
C ARG A 268 -17.18 32.15 -0.55
N GLY A 269 -15.98 31.96 -0.04
CA GLY A 269 -15.63 32.26 1.36
C GLY A 269 -16.14 31.24 2.38
N LEU A 270 -16.67 30.08 1.97
CA LEU A 270 -17.26 29.06 2.87
C LEU A 270 -16.25 28.36 3.80
N HIS A 271 -14.97 28.65 3.65
CA HIS A 271 -13.88 28.17 4.51
C HIS A 271 -13.53 29.15 5.65
N ARG A 272 -14.27 30.27 5.77
CA ARG A 272 -14.01 31.32 6.77
C ARG A 272 -15.26 31.52 7.61
N LEU A 273 -15.14 31.43 8.92
CA LEU A 273 -16.14 31.87 9.90
C LEU A 273 -15.92 33.35 10.17
#